data_ef39415ea94618045bd1d3b872f23b92
#
_entry.id   ef39415ea94618045bd1d3b872f23b92
#
_cell.length_a   1.000
_cell.length_b   1.000
_cell.length_c   1.000
_cell.angle_alpha   90.00
_cell.angle_beta   90.00
_cell.angle_gamma   90.00
#
_symmetry.space_group_name_H-M   'P 1'
#
loop_
_entity.id
_entity.type
_entity.pdbx_description
1 polymer ?
#
loop_
_entity_poly.entity_id
_entity_poly.type
_entity_poly.pdbx_seq_one_letter_code
_entity_poly.pdbx_strand_id
1 'polypeptide(L)'
;YVEDDVIIAYDNLRKKEIRRIDNSTEVLWSFPFVDLGEDNVYMPGEVDHIVKILGIVGGLLWFKTDFARLIALDITTGKPVYQLSCNPADEEKPQYKMVEGIGRCYLREEDKAIIGISSSGFQAIDPSTAEVIDRFIFREADPDGIGTYRSVFHPLLQGDYFTFLGEKEGEYSGIRKVGIFDYKARRLVWEGEVISEEEYRATGNHLVAPQPLYMSGDKLYIRDFQDTLHIFQRES
;
A
#
# COMPACT_ATOMS: atom_id res chain seq x y z
N TYR A 1 -8.64 0.86 15.95
CA TYR A 1 -9.37 0.07 14.97
C TYR A 1 -10.45 -0.74 15.68
N VAL A 2 -11.64 -0.76 15.16
CA VAL A 2 -12.78 -1.51 15.69
C VAL A 2 -13.46 -2.22 14.54
N GLU A 3 -13.71 -3.51 14.70
CA GLU A 3 -14.45 -4.35 13.76
C GLU A 3 -15.23 -5.38 14.58
N ASP A 4 -16.54 -5.42 14.42
CA ASP A 4 -17.47 -6.22 15.25
C ASP A 4 -17.19 -6.02 16.76
N ASP A 5 -16.88 -7.11 17.49
CA ASP A 5 -16.57 -7.09 18.94
C ASP A 5 -15.06 -6.95 19.22
N VAL A 6 -14.24 -6.69 18.18
CA VAL A 6 -12.79 -6.64 18.32
C VAL A 6 -12.32 -5.20 18.36
N ILE A 7 -11.68 -4.82 19.45
CA ILE A 7 -11.06 -3.52 19.62
C ILE A 7 -9.54 -3.69 19.63
N ILE A 8 -8.89 -3.05 18.66
CA ILE A 8 -7.44 -3.06 18.51
C ILE A 8 -6.90 -1.66 18.79
N ALA A 9 -6.03 -1.57 19.78
CA ALA A 9 -5.28 -0.36 20.10
C ALA A 9 -3.80 -0.56 19.75
N TYR A 10 -3.14 0.49 19.23
CA TYR A 10 -1.71 0.46 18.95
C TYR A 10 -1.07 1.81 19.23
N ASP A 11 0.18 1.79 19.71
CA ASP A 11 0.94 2.97 20.09
C ASP A 11 2.05 3.23 19.05
N ASN A 12 1.68 3.91 17.96
CA ASN A 12 2.65 4.29 16.93
C ASN A 12 3.57 5.43 17.36
N LEU A 13 3.16 6.30 18.28
CA LEU A 13 4.00 7.41 18.74
C LEU A 13 5.23 6.93 19.50
N ARG A 14 5.03 5.91 20.34
CA ARG A 14 6.12 5.31 21.13
C ARG A 14 6.70 4.06 20.47
N LYS A 15 6.11 3.61 19.36
CA LYS A 15 6.50 2.39 18.64
C LYS A 15 6.66 1.18 19.55
N LYS A 16 5.65 0.92 20.38
CA LYS A 16 5.76 -0.10 21.42
C LYS A 16 5.08 -1.41 21.09
N GLU A 17 3.77 -1.34 20.81
CA GLU A 17 2.95 -2.55 20.72
C GLU A 17 1.62 -2.33 19.99
N ILE A 18 1.03 -3.42 19.53
CA ILE A 18 -0.38 -3.57 19.20
C ILE A 18 -1.02 -4.48 20.25
N ARG A 19 -2.26 -4.22 20.65
CA ARG A 19 -2.99 -4.97 21.63
C ARG A 19 -4.47 -5.08 21.31
N ARG A 20 -5.08 -6.18 21.70
CA ARG A 20 -6.53 -6.33 21.77
C ARG A 20 -7.01 -5.98 23.17
N ILE A 21 -8.07 -5.20 23.23
CA ILE A 21 -8.75 -4.84 24.48
C ILE A 21 -10.22 -5.24 24.42
N ASP A 22 -10.84 -5.43 25.57
CA ASP A 22 -12.28 -5.60 25.68
C ASP A 22 -13.02 -4.25 25.84
N ASN A 23 -14.34 -4.32 25.98
CA ASN A 23 -15.18 -3.13 26.19
C ASN A 23 -14.93 -2.42 27.52
N SER A 24 -14.28 -3.07 28.50
CA SER A 24 -13.87 -2.49 29.79
C SER A 24 -12.46 -1.88 29.72
N THR A 25 -11.82 -1.93 28.56
CA THR A 25 -10.43 -1.52 28.31
C THR A 25 -9.37 -2.45 28.93
N GLU A 26 -9.76 -3.63 29.36
CA GLU A 26 -8.83 -4.67 29.82
C GLU A 26 -8.05 -5.24 28.62
N VAL A 27 -6.73 -5.40 28.80
CA VAL A 27 -5.85 -5.96 27.75
C VAL A 27 -6.00 -7.46 27.71
N LEU A 28 -6.52 -7.99 26.61
CA LEU A 28 -6.67 -9.42 26.37
C LEU A 28 -5.36 -10.05 25.92
N TRP A 29 -4.62 -9.36 25.05
CA TRP A 29 -3.26 -9.72 24.66
C TRP A 29 -2.53 -8.47 24.10
N SER A 30 -1.19 -8.54 24.10
CA SER A 30 -0.33 -7.55 23.42
C SER A 30 0.75 -8.24 22.61
N PHE A 31 1.16 -7.58 21.51
CA PHE A 31 2.27 -7.99 20.67
C PHE A 31 3.26 -6.80 20.56
N PRO A 32 4.48 -6.94 21.14
CA PRO A 32 5.47 -5.88 21.11
C PRO A 32 6.06 -5.67 19.71
N PHE A 33 6.25 -4.43 19.30
CA PHE A 33 6.84 -4.14 17.98
C PHE A 33 8.30 -4.53 17.88
N VAL A 34 9.03 -4.61 18.99
CA VAL A 34 10.39 -5.12 19.02
C VAL A 34 10.49 -6.56 18.49
N ASP A 35 9.42 -7.34 18.60
CA ASP A 35 9.36 -8.71 18.06
C ASP A 35 9.28 -8.74 16.53
N LEU A 36 8.96 -7.60 15.88
CA LEU A 36 9.04 -7.46 14.43
C LEU A 36 10.48 -7.33 13.94
N GLY A 37 11.41 -6.95 14.83
CA GLY A 37 12.82 -6.72 14.52
C GLY A 37 13.16 -5.26 14.25
N GLU A 38 14.40 -4.93 14.55
CA GLU A 38 14.92 -3.56 14.51
C GLU A 38 15.57 -3.16 13.17
N ASP A 39 15.78 -4.11 12.24
CA ASP A 39 16.62 -3.86 11.08
C ASP A 39 15.83 -3.30 9.91
N ASN A 40 16.04 -2.04 9.64
CA ASN A 40 15.78 -1.44 8.35
C ASN A 40 17.12 -1.13 7.67
N VAL A 41 17.29 -1.54 6.42
CA VAL A 41 18.50 -1.24 5.62
C VAL A 41 18.77 0.26 5.52
N TYR A 42 17.72 1.08 5.57
CA TYR A 42 17.79 2.53 5.43
C TYR A 42 17.86 3.28 6.78
N MET A 43 17.43 2.64 7.87
CA MET A 43 17.37 3.23 9.22
C MET A 43 17.79 2.21 10.27
N PRO A 44 19.10 1.89 10.37
CA PRO A 44 19.58 0.90 11.33
C PRO A 44 19.28 1.32 12.78
N GLY A 45 18.78 0.38 13.58
CA GLY A 45 18.44 0.59 15.00
C GLY A 45 17.05 1.22 15.25
N GLU A 46 16.25 1.48 14.22
CA GLU A 46 14.86 1.88 14.41
C GLU A 46 13.96 0.65 14.58
N VAL A 47 13.00 0.77 15.50
CA VAL A 47 11.95 -0.23 15.71
C VAL A 47 10.85 -0.05 14.67
N ASP A 48 10.41 -1.16 14.06
CA ASP A 48 9.30 -1.18 13.11
C ASP A 48 7.97 -0.77 13.77
N HIS A 49 7.02 -0.32 13.00
CA HIS A 49 5.71 0.07 13.50
C HIS A 49 4.62 -0.11 12.43
N ILE A 50 3.36 -0.11 12.89
CA ILE A 50 2.21 -0.26 12.00
C ILE A 50 1.97 1.03 11.22
N VAL A 51 1.87 0.92 9.89
CA VAL A 51 1.41 2.02 9.03
C VAL A 51 -0.04 1.86 8.60
N LYS A 52 -0.56 0.61 8.58
CA LYS A 52 -1.96 0.36 8.21
C LYS A 52 -2.45 -0.98 8.77
N ILE A 53 -3.60 -0.95 9.46
CA ILE A 53 -4.40 -2.13 9.71
C ILE A 53 -5.24 -2.39 8.46
N LEU A 54 -5.22 -3.62 7.96
CA LEU A 54 -5.95 -4.00 6.75
C LEU A 54 -7.34 -4.53 7.06
N GLY A 55 -7.49 -5.31 8.14
CA GLY A 55 -8.75 -5.91 8.59
C GLY A 55 -8.55 -7.30 9.19
N ILE A 56 -9.67 -7.97 9.50
CA ILE A 56 -9.69 -9.30 10.09
C ILE A 56 -10.30 -10.27 9.08
N VAL A 57 -9.58 -11.36 8.79
CA VAL A 57 -10.05 -12.43 7.90
C VAL A 57 -9.78 -13.78 8.54
N GLY A 58 -10.83 -14.59 8.71
CA GLY A 58 -10.71 -15.94 9.25
C GLY A 58 -10.07 -16.00 10.65
N GLY A 59 -10.28 -14.97 11.47
CA GLY A 59 -9.69 -14.87 12.80
C GLY A 59 -8.23 -14.36 12.81
N LEU A 60 -7.73 -13.87 11.68
CA LEU A 60 -6.40 -13.30 11.53
C LEU A 60 -6.49 -11.79 11.35
N LEU A 61 -5.84 -11.04 12.23
CA LEU A 61 -5.67 -9.59 12.10
C LEU A 61 -4.47 -9.30 11.21
N TRP A 62 -4.72 -8.72 10.03
CA TRP A 62 -3.71 -8.33 9.08
C TRP A 62 -3.33 -6.86 9.20
N PHE A 63 -2.04 -6.57 9.23
CA PHE A 63 -1.53 -5.21 9.18
C PHE A 63 -0.22 -5.11 8.39
N LYS A 64 0.05 -3.92 7.88
CA LYS A 64 1.28 -3.56 7.20
C LYS A 64 2.14 -2.68 8.11
N THR A 65 3.46 -2.91 8.09
CA THR A 65 4.44 -2.11 8.82
C THR A 65 5.21 -1.16 7.89
N ASP A 66 5.94 -0.22 8.50
CA ASP A 66 6.78 0.75 7.79
C ASP A 66 7.97 0.07 7.10
N PHE A 67 8.52 -0.98 7.71
CA PHE A 67 9.66 -1.73 7.15
C PHE A 67 9.24 -2.77 6.11
N ALA A 68 8.12 -2.51 5.42
CA ALA A 68 7.62 -3.32 4.32
C ALA A 68 7.34 -4.79 4.70
N ARG A 69 6.78 -4.98 5.91
CA ARG A 69 6.30 -6.27 6.38
C ARG A 69 4.78 -6.33 6.38
N LEU A 70 4.23 -7.49 6.14
CA LEU A 70 2.81 -7.80 6.19
C LEU A 70 2.61 -8.95 7.19
N ILE A 71 1.93 -8.65 8.30
CA ILE A 71 1.85 -9.53 9.45
C ILE A 71 0.40 -9.93 9.70
N ALA A 72 0.18 -11.20 10.05
CA ALA A 72 -1.08 -11.71 10.53
C ALA A 72 -0.94 -12.21 11.97
N LEU A 73 -1.73 -11.67 12.88
CA LEU A 73 -1.84 -12.18 14.24
C LEU A 73 -3.15 -12.95 14.40
N ASP A 74 -3.10 -14.08 15.09
CA ASP A 74 -4.30 -14.74 15.59
C ASP A 74 -5.04 -13.81 16.55
N ILE A 75 -6.30 -13.50 16.25
CA ILE A 75 -7.07 -12.50 16.99
C ILE A 75 -7.37 -12.92 18.44
N THR A 76 -7.33 -14.20 18.74
CA THR A 76 -7.61 -14.74 20.07
C THR A 76 -6.38 -14.68 20.96
N THR A 77 -5.21 -14.99 20.41
CA THR A 77 -3.99 -15.18 21.19
C THR A 77 -2.95 -14.06 21.01
N GLY A 78 -3.08 -13.23 19.99
CA GLY A 78 -2.09 -12.20 19.61
C GLY A 78 -0.79 -12.76 19.06
N LYS A 79 -0.71 -14.06 18.79
CA LYS A 79 0.51 -14.68 18.25
C LYS A 79 0.60 -14.50 16.74
N PRO A 80 1.80 -14.26 16.18
CA PRO A 80 1.98 -14.23 14.75
C PRO A 80 1.74 -15.60 14.13
N VAL A 81 0.90 -15.62 13.07
CA VAL A 81 0.59 -16.81 12.27
C VAL A 81 1.34 -16.73 10.94
N TYR A 82 1.32 -15.55 10.32
CA TYR A 82 2.04 -15.29 9.07
C TYR A 82 2.86 -14.01 9.20
N GLN A 83 4.08 -14.06 8.67
CA GLN A 83 4.99 -12.94 8.60
C GLN A 83 5.62 -12.90 7.22
N LEU A 84 5.15 -12.00 6.37
CA LEU A 84 5.68 -11.76 5.02
C LEU A 84 6.55 -10.51 5.05
N SER A 85 7.66 -10.52 4.31
CA SER A 85 8.53 -9.37 4.19
C SER A 85 9.04 -9.19 2.76
N CYS A 86 9.21 -7.94 2.33
CA CYS A 86 10.04 -7.58 1.20
C CYS A 86 11.24 -6.71 1.62
N ASN A 87 11.54 -6.65 2.92
CA ASN A 87 12.73 -6.00 3.44
C ASN A 87 13.93 -6.94 3.31
N PRO A 88 15.00 -6.57 2.58
CA PRO A 88 16.19 -7.41 2.44
C PRO A 88 16.85 -7.81 3.77
N ALA A 89 16.70 -6.99 4.82
CA ALA A 89 17.21 -7.31 6.15
C ALA A 89 16.53 -8.52 6.82
N ASP A 90 15.43 -8.99 6.26
CA ASP A 90 14.68 -10.15 6.78
C ASP A 90 14.99 -11.45 6.03
N GLU A 91 15.82 -11.42 4.97
CA GLU A 91 16.08 -12.57 4.11
C GLU A 91 16.65 -13.78 4.88
N GLU A 92 17.48 -13.55 5.90
CA GLU A 92 18.06 -14.59 6.73
C GLU A 92 17.24 -14.90 7.99
N LYS A 93 16.12 -14.20 8.22
CA LYS A 93 15.27 -14.38 9.41
C LYS A 93 14.21 -15.45 9.16
N PRO A 94 14.26 -16.60 9.87
CA PRO A 94 13.41 -17.75 9.56
C PRO A 94 11.91 -17.54 9.80
N GLN A 95 11.53 -16.51 10.57
CA GLN A 95 10.14 -16.16 10.81
C GLN A 95 9.48 -15.47 9.62
N TYR A 96 10.27 -14.91 8.68
CA TYR A 96 9.73 -14.20 7.52
C TYR A 96 9.75 -15.05 6.26
N LYS A 97 8.60 -15.09 5.57
CA LYS A 97 8.52 -15.55 4.18
C LYS A 97 8.76 -14.36 3.27
N MET A 98 9.82 -14.42 2.48
CA MET A 98 10.12 -13.34 1.53
C MET A 98 9.12 -13.31 0.39
N VAL A 99 8.62 -12.11 0.09
CA VAL A 99 7.73 -11.83 -1.03
C VAL A 99 8.20 -10.58 -1.75
N GLU A 100 7.84 -10.41 -3.00
CA GLU A 100 8.24 -9.23 -3.76
C GLU A 100 7.16 -8.14 -3.67
N GLY A 101 7.61 -6.89 -3.47
CA GLY A 101 6.78 -5.70 -3.73
C GLY A 101 5.49 -5.58 -2.94
N ILE A 102 5.53 -5.67 -1.61
CA ILE A 102 4.33 -5.49 -0.77
C ILE A 102 3.65 -4.13 -1.04
N GLY A 103 4.40 -3.05 -1.26
CA GLY A 103 3.86 -1.75 -1.62
C GLY A 103 2.72 -1.24 -0.74
N ARG A 104 1.70 -0.60 -1.33
CA ARG A 104 0.44 -0.27 -0.62
C ARG A 104 -0.49 -1.47 -0.63
N CYS A 105 -0.98 -1.83 0.55
CA CYS A 105 -1.83 -3.00 0.73
C CYS A 105 -3.30 -2.62 0.99
N TYR A 106 -4.19 -3.46 0.44
CA TYR A 106 -5.65 -3.35 0.56
C TYR A 106 -6.24 -4.74 0.76
N LEU A 107 -7.02 -4.91 1.82
CA LEU A 107 -7.85 -6.11 1.95
C LEU A 107 -9.09 -5.96 1.07
N ARG A 108 -9.32 -6.92 0.21
CA ARG A 108 -10.47 -6.97 -0.70
C ARG A 108 -11.28 -8.22 -0.41
N GLU A 109 -12.48 -8.04 0.16
CA GLU A 109 -13.38 -9.14 0.49
C GLU A 109 -13.91 -9.83 -0.77
N GLU A 110 -14.23 -9.05 -1.81
CA GLU A 110 -14.73 -9.58 -3.09
C GLU A 110 -13.71 -10.49 -3.78
N ASP A 111 -12.44 -10.15 -3.69
CA ASP A 111 -11.35 -10.94 -4.27
C ASP A 111 -10.84 -12.01 -3.30
N LYS A 112 -11.26 -11.98 -2.04
CA LYS A 112 -10.72 -12.79 -0.93
C LYS A 112 -9.19 -12.71 -0.89
N ALA A 113 -8.65 -11.50 -1.07
CA ALA A 113 -7.23 -11.30 -1.22
C ALA A 113 -6.75 -10.01 -0.55
N ILE A 114 -5.49 -10.00 -0.16
CA ILE A 114 -4.74 -8.79 0.14
C ILE A 114 -4.05 -8.36 -1.16
N ILE A 115 -4.45 -7.20 -1.69
CA ILE A 115 -3.86 -6.61 -2.88
C ILE A 115 -2.70 -5.73 -2.48
N GLY A 116 -1.52 -6.02 -2.98
CA GLY A 116 -0.31 -5.21 -2.84
C GLY A 116 0.05 -4.54 -4.17
N ILE A 117 0.23 -3.22 -4.16
CA ILE A 117 0.61 -2.44 -5.34
C ILE A 117 1.92 -1.70 -5.01
N SER A 118 2.98 -2.07 -5.68
CA SER A 118 4.32 -1.46 -5.55
C SER A 118 4.56 -0.41 -6.64
N SER A 119 5.74 0.18 -6.66
CA SER A 119 6.14 1.11 -7.72
C SER A 119 6.25 0.49 -9.11
N SER A 120 6.38 -0.84 -9.20
CA SER A 120 6.65 -1.57 -10.45
C SER A 120 5.76 -2.77 -10.70
N GLY A 121 4.89 -3.14 -9.75
CA GLY A 121 4.10 -4.36 -9.90
C GLY A 121 2.92 -4.48 -8.94
N PHE A 122 2.19 -5.53 -9.17
CA PHE A 122 1.00 -5.94 -8.46
C PHE A 122 1.17 -7.36 -7.91
N GLN A 123 0.61 -7.61 -6.74
CA GLN A 123 0.41 -8.97 -6.23
C GLN A 123 -0.89 -9.10 -5.45
N ALA A 124 -1.47 -10.29 -5.49
CA ALA A 124 -2.58 -10.70 -4.65
C ALA A 124 -2.14 -11.86 -3.75
N ILE A 125 -2.45 -11.76 -2.47
CA ILE A 125 -2.09 -12.73 -1.45
C ILE A 125 -3.36 -13.27 -0.83
N ASP A 126 -3.50 -14.60 -0.73
CA ASP A 126 -4.57 -15.24 0.01
C ASP A 126 -4.36 -14.99 1.52
N PRO A 127 -5.27 -14.29 2.21
CA PRO A 127 -5.12 -13.98 3.63
C PRO A 127 -5.25 -15.19 4.55
N SER A 128 -5.75 -16.32 4.06
CA SER A 128 -5.91 -17.56 4.86
C SER A 128 -4.67 -18.46 4.83
N THR A 129 -3.83 -18.34 3.79
CA THR A 129 -2.65 -19.18 3.58
C THR A 129 -1.34 -18.41 3.47
N ALA A 130 -1.43 -17.09 3.30
CA ALA A 130 -0.30 -16.22 3.00
C ALA A 130 0.46 -16.60 1.70
N GLU A 131 -0.24 -17.27 0.78
CA GLU A 131 0.32 -17.59 -0.54
C GLU A 131 0.02 -16.49 -1.54
N VAL A 132 0.99 -16.21 -2.43
CA VAL A 132 0.79 -15.32 -3.57
C VAL A 132 -0.04 -16.07 -4.60
N ILE A 133 -1.26 -15.59 -4.86
CA ILE A 133 -2.24 -16.22 -5.78
C ILE A 133 -2.28 -15.56 -7.15
N ASP A 134 -1.83 -14.32 -7.26
CA ASP A 134 -1.61 -13.63 -8.54
C ASP A 134 -0.48 -12.61 -8.41
N ARG A 135 0.28 -12.42 -9.50
CA ARG A 135 1.38 -11.46 -9.54
C ARG A 135 1.71 -11.07 -10.97
N PHE A 136 2.03 -9.80 -11.18
CA PHE A 136 2.60 -9.34 -12.43
C PHE A 136 3.44 -8.06 -12.24
N ILE A 137 4.40 -7.88 -13.14
CA ILE A 137 5.21 -6.67 -13.26
C ILE A 137 4.55 -5.78 -14.33
N PHE A 138 4.40 -4.49 -14.07
CA PHE A 138 3.70 -3.55 -14.96
C PHE A 138 4.31 -3.50 -16.36
N ARG A 139 5.64 -3.50 -16.45
CA ARG A 139 6.36 -3.46 -17.73
C ARG A 139 6.10 -4.70 -18.61
N GLU A 140 5.82 -5.85 -17.99
CA GLU A 140 5.53 -7.09 -18.71
C GLU A 140 4.03 -7.23 -19.05
N ALA A 141 3.17 -6.80 -18.12
CA ALA A 141 1.72 -6.95 -18.27
C ALA A 141 1.13 -5.99 -19.29
N ASP A 142 1.62 -4.74 -19.34
CA ASP A 142 1.12 -3.68 -20.22
C ASP A 142 2.28 -2.76 -20.63
N PRO A 143 3.17 -3.23 -21.52
CA PRO A 143 4.42 -2.56 -21.88
C PRO A 143 4.21 -1.18 -22.52
N ASP A 144 3.11 -0.97 -23.25
CA ASP A 144 2.80 0.27 -23.95
C ASP A 144 1.94 1.23 -23.10
N GLY A 145 1.38 0.75 -21.98
CA GLY A 145 0.60 1.52 -21.03
C GLY A 145 1.37 1.84 -19.75
N ILE A 146 0.97 1.20 -18.61
CA ILE A 146 1.60 1.43 -17.31
C ILE A 146 3.09 1.06 -17.31
N GLY A 147 3.50 0.13 -18.16
CA GLY A 147 4.90 -0.29 -18.32
C GLY A 147 5.84 0.82 -18.83
N THR A 148 5.29 1.89 -19.40
CA THR A 148 6.05 3.09 -19.81
C THR A 148 6.42 4.00 -18.65
N TYR A 149 5.85 3.75 -17.46
CA TYR A 149 6.16 4.51 -16.26
C TYR A 149 7.40 3.94 -15.57
N ARG A 150 8.34 4.82 -15.27
CA ARG A 150 9.51 4.51 -14.46
C ARG A 150 9.12 4.12 -13.04
N SER A 151 8.11 4.80 -12.50
CA SER A 151 7.61 4.58 -11.15
C SER A 151 6.14 4.94 -11.03
N VAL A 152 5.42 4.12 -10.27
CA VAL A 152 4.02 4.32 -9.88
C VAL A 152 4.00 4.72 -8.41
N PHE A 153 3.38 5.86 -8.11
CA PHE A 153 3.31 6.43 -6.77
C PHE A 153 1.87 6.49 -6.27
N HIS A 154 1.71 6.31 -4.98
CA HIS A 154 0.45 6.51 -4.25
C HIS A 154 -0.77 5.81 -4.87
N PRO A 155 -0.66 4.52 -5.26
CA PRO A 155 -1.81 3.83 -5.80
C PRO A 155 -2.98 3.86 -4.80
N LEU A 156 -4.18 4.18 -5.29
CA LEU A 156 -5.43 4.13 -4.56
C LEU A 156 -6.35 3.13 -5.24
N LEU A 157 -6.63 2.02 -4.56
CA LEU A 157 -7.48 0.95 -5.07
C LEU A 157 -8.96 1.28 -4.88
N GLN A 158 -9.74 1.15 -5.95
CA GLN A 158 -11.20 1.26 -5.96
C GLN A 158 -11.82 0.29 -6.98
N GLY A 159 -12.63 -0.64 -6.51
CA GLY A 159 -13.18 -1.67 -7.38
C GLY A 159 -12.06 -2.45 -8.07
N ASP A 160 -12.19 -2.69 -9.36
CA ASP A 160 -11.17 -3.39 -10.17
C ASP A 160 -10.07 -2.48 -10.73
N TYR A 161 -10.05 -1.23 -10.26
CA TYR A 161 -9.10 -0.21 -10.73
C TYR A 161 -8.24 0.30 -9.59
N PHE A 162 -7.04 0.75 -9.92
CA PHE A 162 -6.32 1.67 -9.07
C PHE A 162 -5.90 2.92 -9.84
N THR A 163 -6.02 4.05 -9.17
CA THR A 163 -5.45 5.31 -9.65
C THR A 163 -4.05 5.45 -9.12
N PHE A 164 -3.17 6.11 -9.88
CA PHE A 164 -1.79 6.34 -9.45
C PHE A 164 -1.25 7.65 -10.00
N LEU A 165 -0.25 8.18 -9.32
CA LEU A 165 0.62 9.22 -9.84
C LEU A 165 1.83 8.56 -10.49
N GLY A 166 2.33 9.11 -11.60
CA GLY A 166 3.42 8.47 -12.32
C GLY A 166 4.44 9.43 -12.93
N GLU A 167 5.64 8.89 -13.09
CA GLU A 167 6.74 9.48 -13.84
C GLU A 167 7.04 8.56 -15.02
N LYS A 168 6.90 9.07 -16.27
CA LYS A 168 7.20 8.29 -17.47
C LYS A 168 8.69 8.20 -17.73
N GLU A 169 9.12 7.05 -18.26
CA GLU A 169 10.50 6.83 -18.69
C GLU A 169 10.82 7.71 -19.90
N GLY A 170 11.99 8.35 -19.89
CA GLY A 170 12.44 9.21 -20.98
C GLY A 170 11.87 10.63 -20.98
N GLU A 171 10.90 10.93 -20.12
CA GLU A 171 10.42 12.28 -19.90
C GLU A 171 11.27 13.02 -18.87
N TYR A 172 11.14 14.36 -18.86
CA TYR A 172 11.80 15.17 -17.83
C TYR A 172 11.30 14.77 -16.44
N SER A 173 12.22 14.58 -15.50
CA SER A 173 11.92 14.08 -14.16
C SER A 173 10.88 14.94 -13.43
N GLY A 174 9.94 14.29 -12.79
CA GLY A 174 8.87 14.90 -12.01
C GLY A 174 7.56 14.11 -12.10
N ILE A 175 6.85 14.03 -10.99
CA ILE A 175 5.54 13.40 -10.93
C ILE A 175 4.52 14.37 -11.48
N ARG A 176 4.13 14.21 -12.74
CA ARG A 176 3.26 15.15 -13.46
C ARG A 176 1.99 14.51 -14.03
N LYS A 177 1.96 13.19 -14.06
CA LYS A 177 0.89 12.41 -14.68
C LYS A 177 0.11 11.60 -13.66
N VAL A 178 -1.13 11.34 -14.02
CA VAL A 178 -2.03 10.45 -13.30
C VAL A 178 -2.55 9.38 -14.25
N GLY A 179 -2.70 8.17 -13.75
CA GLY A 179 -3.26 7.06 -14.51
C GLY A 179 -4.34 6.32 -13.75
N ILE A 180 -5.16 5.60 -14.49
CA ILE A 180 -6.13 4.62 -13.99
C ILE A 180 -5.81 3.27 -14.65
N PHE A 181 -5.53 2.28 -13.84
CA PHE A 181 -5.17 0.95 -14.28
C PHE A 181 -6.21 -0.07 -13.84
N ASP A 182 -6.68 -0.89 -14.78
CA ASP A 182 -7.53 -2.06 -14.53
C ASP A 182 -6.63 -3.25 -14.23
N TYR A 183 -6.56 -3.68 -12.96
CA TYR A 183 -5.67 -4.76 -12.56
C TYR A 183 -6.21 -6.14 -12.93
N LYS A 184 -7.53 -6.29 -13.16
CA LYS A 184 -8.13 -7.53 -13.66
C LYS A 184 -7.84 -7.73 -15.15
N ALA A 185 -8.01 -6.68 -15.94
CA ALA A 185 -7.67 -6.68 -17.37
C ALA A 185 -6.17 -6.46 -17.64
N ARG A 186 -5.39 -6.10 -16.61
CA ARG A 186 -3.95 -5.80 -16.66
C ARG A 186 -3.60 -4.78 -17.72
N ARG A 187 -4.31 -3.65 -17.75
CA ARG A 187 -4.10 -2.59 -18.74
C ARG A 187 -4.35 -1.20 -18.17
N LEU A 188 -3.61 -0.23 -18.69
CA LEU A 188 -3.89 1.18 -18.47
C LEU A 188 -5.18 1.55 -19.23
N VAL A 189 -6.17 2.08 -18.53
CA VAL A 189 -7.47 2.44 -19.13
C VAL A 189 -7.60 3.92 -19.40
N TRP A 190 -6.82 4.73 -18.68
CA TRP A 190 -6.77 6.17 -18.86
C TRP A 190 -5.49 6.75 -18.27
N GLU A 191 -4.97 7.80 -18.92
CA GLU A 191 -3.92 8.66 -18.36
C GLU A 191 -4.17 10.13 -18.69
N GLY A 192 -3.73 11.01 -17.80
CA GLY A 192 -3.80 12.45 -18.00
C GLY A 192 -2.53 13.14 -17.53
N GLU A 193 -2.11 14.16 -18.26
CA GLU A 193 -1.08 15.09 -17.80
C GLU A 193 -1.76 16.19 -16.98
N VAL A 194 -1.35 16.32 -15.71
CA VAL A 194 -1.90 17.32 -14.77
C VAL A 194 -1.05 18.59 -14.80
N ILE A 195 0.26 18.42 -14.82
CA ILE A 195 1.26 19.49 -14.88
C ILE A 195 2.04 19.32 -16.17
N SER A 196 2.02 20.33 -17.04
CA SER A 196 2.80 20.30 -18.27
C SER A 196 4.31 20.34 -18.00
N GLU A 197 5.11 19.83 -18.92
CA GLU A 197 6.56 19.92 -18.81
C GLU A 197 7.05 21.36 -18.74
N GLU A 198 6.42 22.24 -19.51
CA GLU A 198 6.74 23.68 -19.52
C GLU A 198 6.48 24.32 -18.16
N GLU A 199 5.33 24.04 -17.54
CA GLU A 199 4.99 24.52 -16.20
C GLU A 199 5.97 24.00 -15.17
N TYR A 200 6.27 22.69 -15.19
CA TYR A 200 7.24 22.08 -14.27
C TYR A 200 8.61 22.73 -14.39
N ARG A 201 9.11 22.94 -15.61
CA ARG A 201 10.41 23.62 -15.85
C ARG A 201 10.43 25.06 -15.37
N ALA A 202 9.32 25.79 -15.55
CA ALA A 202 9.21 27.20 -15.18
C ALA A 202 9.05 27.40 -13.66
N THR A 203 8.32 26.53 -12.99
CA THR A 203 7.85 26.76 -11.61
C THR A 203 8.31 25.70 -10.60
N GLY A 204 8.79 24.53 -11.05
CA GLY A 204 9.05 23.37 -10.20
C GLY A 204 7.76 22.69 -9.69
N ASN A 205 6.58 23.11 -10.20
CA ASN A 205 5.31 22.51 -9.77
C ASN A 205 5.24 21.01 -10.15
N HIS A 206 4.74 20.18 -9.26
CA HIS A 206 4.59 18.75 -9.47
C HIS A 206 3.45 18.20 -8.61
N LEU A 207 3.05 16.96 -8.87
CA LEU A 207 2.03 16.30 -8.07
C LEU A 207 2.65 15.83 -6.75
N VAL A 208 1.95 16.13 -5.65
CA VAL A 208 2.49 15.90 -4.30
C VAL A 208 2.13 14.50 -3.82
N ALA A 209 3.16 13.82 -3.40
CA ALA A 209 3.01 12.81 -2.38
C ALA A 209 3.11 13.52 -1.01
N PRO A 210 2.18 13.42 -0.11
CA PRO A 210 1.37 12.29 0.29
C PRO A 210 -0.15 12.54 0.22
N GLN A 211 -0.59 13.56 -0.47
CA GLN A 211 -2.03 13.78 -0.56
C GLN A 211 -2.63 12.76 -1.52
N PRO A 212 -3.58 11.94 -1.06
CA PRO A 212 -4.12 10.89 -1.89
C PRO A 212 -4.89 11.48 -3.06
N LEU A 213 -4.75 10.80 -4.19
CA LEU A 213 -5.76 10.83 -5.22
C LEU A 213 -7.10 10.48 -4.57
N TYR A 214 -8.11 11.28 -4.82
CA TYR A 214 -9.45 10.99 -4.32
C TYR A 214 -10.40 10.82 -5.50
N MET A 215 -11.06 9.65 -5.57
CA MET A 215 -12.14 9.41 -6.53
C MET A 215 -13.49 9.45 -5.83
N SER A 216 -14.44 10.16 -6.44
CA SER A 216 -15.84 10.17 -6.01
C SER A 216 -16.75 10.19 -7.22
N GLY A 217 -17.49 9.11 -7.41
CA GLY A 217 -18.34 8.93 -8.60
C GLY A 217 -17.50 8.92 -9.88
N ASP A 218 -17.80 9.84 -10.78
CA ASP A 218 -17.16 10.03 -12.08
C ASP A 218 -15.97 11.04 -12.03
N LYS A 219 -15.59 11.51 -10.83
CA LYS A 219 -14.57 12.55 -10.66
C LYS A 219 -13.33 12.05 -9.95
N LEU A 220 -12.18 12.51 -10.45
CA LEU A 220 -10.88 12.32 -9.85
C LEU A 220 -10.33 13.68 -9.40
N TYR A 221 -9.94 13.76 -8.14
CA TYR A 221 -9.42 14.96 -7.48
C TYR A 221 -7.95 14.77 -7.19
N ILE A 222 -7.12 15.73 -7.60
CA ILE A 222 -5.67 15.69 -7.44
C ILE A 222 -5.20 17.06 -6.96
N ARG A 223 -4.31 17.05 -5.98
CA ARG A 223 -3.68 18.28 -5.49
C ARG A 223 -2.21 18.31 -5.92
N ASP A 224 -1.75 19.45 -6.40
CA ASP A 224 -0.35 19.68 -6.75
C ASP A 224 0.46 20.32 -5.60
N PHE A 225 1.75 20.51 -5.82
CA PHE A 225 2.67 21.09 -4.83
C PHE A 225 2.34 22.56 -4.50
N GLN A 226 1.69 23.28 -5.40
CA GLN A 226 1.27 24.67 -5.21
C GLN A 226 -0.14 24.80 -4.61
N ASP A 227 -0.68 23.69 -4.07
CA ASP A 227 -2.00 23.61 -3.46
C ASP A 227 -3.18 23.81 -4.43
N THR A 228 -2.94 23.70 -5.73
CA THR A 228 -4.02 23.73 -6.73
C THR A 228 -4.76 22.41 -6.75
N LEU A 229 -6.08 22.47 -6.76
CA LEU A 229 -6.94 21.31 -6.91
C LEU A 229 -7.33 21.13 -8.39
N HIS A 230 -6.88 20.02 -8.97
CA HIS A 230 -7.24 19.59 -10.32
C HIS A 230 -8.38 18.57 -10.24
N ILE A 231 -9.41 18.76 -11.07
CA ILE A 231 -10.59 17.90 -11.10
C ILE A 231 -10.76 17.37 -12.52
N PHE A 232 -10.67 16.05 -12.66
CA PHE A 232 -10.98 15.35 -13.91
C PHE A 232 -12.34 14.70 -13.77
N GLN A 233 -13.15 14.79 -14.82
CA GLN A 233 -14.45 14.16 -14.88
C GLN A 233 -14.50 13.21 -16.08
N ARG A 234 -14.99 11.99 -15.84
CA ARG A 234 -15.24 11.03 -16.91
C ARG A 234 -16.38 11.54 -17.80
N GLU A 235 -16.15 11.61 -19.09
CA GLU A 235 -17.22 11.87 -20.06
C GLU A 235 -18.18 10.66 -20.11
N SER A 236 -19.48 10.94 -20.10
CA SER A 236 -20.58 9.96 -20.13
C SER A 236 -20.78 9.36 -21.50
#